data_63f21be562d585a9026f18b5d91224eb
#
_entry.id   63f21be562d585a9026f18b5d91224eb
#
_cell.length_a   1.000
_cell.length_b   1.000
_cell.length_c   1.000
_cell.angle_alpha   90.00
_cell.angle_beta   90.00
_cell.angle_gamma   90.00
#
_symmetry.space_group_name_H-M   'P 1'
#
loop_
_entity.id
_entity.type
_entity.pdbx_description
1 polymer ?
#
loop_
_entity_poly.entity_id
_entity_poly.type
_entity_poly.pdbx_seq_one_letter_code
_entity_poly.pdbx_strand_id
1 'polypeptide(L)'
;MINDVVILVGGSGTRLGSITKYTPKPLLKINNISFLDQLICKLIKYKFKKIYLMCSYKKDKFFKKYHKIFIHRTKIICIDEGKAMGTGGALFKIRNKIKNNF
;
A
#
# COMPACT_ATOMS: atom_id res chain seq x y z
N MET A 1 -10.71 18.08 6.82
CA MET A 1 -9.30 17.68 6.68
C MET A 1 -9.21 16.19 6.39
N ILE A 2 -8.39 15.79 5.43
CA ILE A 2 -8.19 14.37 5.10
C ILE A 2 -7.10 13.83 6.01
N ASN A 3 -7.42 12.78 6.80
CA ASN A 3 -6.50 12.16 7.73
C ASN A 3 -5.96 10.81 7.25
N ASP A 4 -6.61 10.20 6.28
CA ASP A 4 -6.29 8.86 5.82
C ASP A 4 -5.94 8.85 4.33
N VAL A 5 -5.01 7.98 3.96
CA VAL A 5 -4.58 7.77 2.58
C VAL A 5 -4.73 6.30 2.23
N VAL A 6 -5.16 6.02 1.02
CA VAL A 6 -5.23 4.65 0.50
C VAL A 6 -4.24 4.53 -0.65
N ILE A 7 -3.39 3.52 -0.59
CA ILE A 7 -2.44 3.20 -1.65
C ILE A 7 -2.79 1.82 -2.21
N LEU A 8 -2.97 1.74 -3.51
CA LEU A 8 -3.28 0.49 -4.19
C LEU A 8 -1.98 -0.19 -4.59
N VAL A 9 -1.65 -1.28 -3.92
CA VAL A 9 -0.41 -2.03 -4.16
C VAL A 9 -0.66 -3.46 -4.65
N GLY A 10 -1.91 -3.78 -4.99
CA GLY A 10 -2.32 -5.15 -5.30
C GLY A 10 -2.02 -5.65 -6.71
N GLY A 11 -1.53 -4.81 -7.61
CA GLY A 11 -1.26 -5.21 -8.99
C GLY A 11 -0.11 -6.20 -9.11
N SER A 12 -0.19 -7.08 -10.14
CA SER A 12 0.85 -8.08 -10.38
C SER A 12 2.11 -7.51 -11.05
N GLY A 13 2.03 -6.32 -11.63
CA GLY A 13 3.16 -5.70 -12.32
C GLY A 13 3.58 -6.45 -13.58
N THR A 14 2.64 -7.08 -14.28
CA THR A 14 2.93 -7.93 -15.45
C THR A 14 3.72 -7.23 -16.54
N ARG A 15 3.62 -5.91 -16.64
CA ARG A 15 4.37 -5.13 -17.64
C ARG A 15 5.88 -5.18 -17.44
N LEU A 16 6.34 -5.48 -16.23
CA LEU A 16 7.76 -5.58 -15.90
C LEU A 16 8.30 -7.00 -16.07
N GLY A 17 7.43 -7.96 -16.42
CA GLY A 17 7.83 -9.33 -16.69
C GLY A 17 8.51 -10.00 -15.50
N SER A 18 9.70 -10.56 -15.73
CA SER A 18 10.42 -11.34 -14.71
C SER A 18 10.86 -10.52 -13.49
N ILE A 19 10.97 -9.22 -13.61
CA ILE A 19 11.40 -8.37 -12.49
C ILE A 19 10.42 -8.47 -11.31
N THR A 20 9.13 -8.58 -11.60
CA THR A 20 8.10 -8.67 -10.57
C THR A 20 7.68 -10.09 -10.22
N LYS A 21 8.33 -11.10 -10.78
CA LYS A 21 7.99 -12.50 -10.51
C LYS A 21 8.10 -12.86 -9.02
N TYR A 22 9.11 -12.33 -8.35
CA TYR A 22 9.36 -12.61 -6.93
C TYR A 22 9.10 -11.41 -6.04
N THR A 23 9.18 -10.19 -6.59
CA THR A 23 9.04 -8.97 -5.83
C THR A 23 7.98 -8.08 -6.50
N PRO A 24 6.89 -7.72 -5.79
CA PRO A 24 5.90 -6.79 -6.32
C PRO A 24 6.54 -5.45 -6.70
N LYS A 25 5.99 -4.81 -7.74
CA LYS A 25 6.51 -3.52 -8.24
C LYS A 25 6.74 -2.47 -7.14
N PRO A 26 5.80 -2.24 -6.21
CA PRO A 26 6.03 -1.23 -5.16
C PRO A 26 7.20 -1.54 -4.23
N LEU A 27 7.62 -2.81 -4.16
CA LEU A 27 8.73 -3.23 -3.30
C LEU A 27 10.06 -3.32 -4.05
N LEU A 28 10.10 -3.04 -5.36
CA LEU A 28 11.35 -2.96 -6.10
C LEU A 28 12.18 -1.79 -5.57
N LYS A 29 13.48 -2.02 -5.41
CA LYS A 29 14.38 -1.05 -4.78
C LYS A 29 15.22 -0.30 -5.81
N ILE A 30 15.39 1.00 -5.57
CA ILE A 30 16.38 1.84 -6.25
C ILE A 30 17.24 2.43 -5.12
N ASN A 31 18.54 2.22 -5.17
CA ASN A 31 19.48 2.64 -4.12
C ASN A 31 19.07 2.08 -2.74
N ASN A 32 18.67 0.81 -2.72
CA ASN A 32 18.26 0.08 -1.51
C ASN A 32 16.98 0.58 -0.85
N ILE A 33 16.21 1.45 -1.51
CA ILE A 33 14.94 1.97 -0.99
C ILE A 33 13.84 1.60 -1.98
N SER A 34 12.77 0.96 -1.50
CA SER A 34 11.65 0.60 -2.36
C SER A 34 10.86 1.82 -2.82
N PHE A 35 10.16 1.69 -3.96
CA PHE A 35 9.25 2.73 -4.41
C PHE A 35 8.21 3.07 -3.36
N LEU A 36 7.68 2.06 -2.68
CA LEU A 36 6.67 2.26 -1.64
C LEU A 36 7.24 3.04 -0.46
N ASP A 37 8.45 2.71 0.00
CA ASP A 37 9.09 3.46 1.08
C ASP A 37 9.29 4.92 0.71
N GLN A 38 9.69 5.19 -0.53
CA GLN A 38 9.85 6.57 -1.00
C GLN A 38 8.54 7.33 -0.99
N LEU A 39 7.46 6.68 -1.45
CA LEU A 39 6.13 7.28 -1.43
C LEU A 39 5.64 7.55 -0.01
N ILE A 40 5.80 6.58 0.88
CA ILE A 40 5.41 6.73 2.28
C ILE A 40 6.18 7.89 2.93
N CYS A 41 7.49 7.99 2.68
CA CYS A 41 8.29 9.09 3.21
C CYS A 41 7.77 10.46 2.76
N LYS A 42 7.32 10.57 1.52
CA LYS A 42 6.70 11.81 1.03
C LYS A 42 5.37 12.09 1.72
N LEU A 43 4.55 11.07 1.93
CA LEU A 43 3.24 11.22 2.53
C LEU A 43 3.31 11.56 4.02
N ILE A 44 4.31 11.07 4.72
CA ILE A 44 4.51 11.35 6.16
C ILE A 44 4.58 12.86 6.43
N LYS A 45 5.13 13.63 5.49
CA LYS A 45 5.26 15.08 5.64
C LYS A 45 3.91 15.78 5.76
N TYR A 46 2.84 15.18 5.27
CA TYR A 46 1.49 15.76 5.34
C TYR A 46 0.76 15.39 6.63
N LYS A 47 1.40 14.65 7.53
CA LYS A 47 0.88 14.31 8.86
C LYS A 47 -0.43 13.54 8.83
N PHE A 48 -0.60 12.64 7.85
CA PHE A 48 -1.74 11.72 7.83
C PHE A 48 -1.70 10.81 9.07
N LYS A 49 -2.87 10.45 9.58
CA LYS A 49 -2.98 9.56 10.73
C LYS A 49 -2.79 8.10 10.32
N LYS A 50 -3.33 7.72 9.17
CA LYS A 50 -3.28 6.33 8.69
C LYS A 50 -3.00 6.29 7.20
N ILE A 51 -2.20 5.29 6.81
CA ILE A 51 -2.00 4.92 5.41
C ILE A 51 -2.45 3.48 5.26
N TYR A 52 -3.44 3.25 4.41
CA TYR A 52 -3.94 1.91 4.11
C TYR A 52 -3.30 1.40 2.83
N LEU A 53 -2.72 0.20 2.89
CA LEU A 53 -2.17 -0.47 1.72
C LEU A 53 -3.13 -1.58 1.32
N MET A 54 -3.75 -1.44 0.15
CA MET A 54 -4.64 -2.48 -0.40
C MET A 54 -3.79 -3.52 -1.10
N CYS A 55 -3.68 -4.70 -0.50
CA CYS A 55 -2.76 -5.76 -0.90
C CYS A 55 -3.51 -6.92 -1.55
N SER A 56 -2.91 -7.50 -2.58
CA SER A 56 -3.40 -8.71 -3.25
C SER A 56 -2.21 -9.55 -3.71
N TYR A 57 -1.58 -9.22 -4.83
CA TYR A 57 -0.43 -9.94 -5.36
C TYR A 57 0.72 -9.94 -4.36
N LYS A 58 1.13 -11.13 -3.93
CA LYS A 58 2.21 -11.34 -2.93
C LYS A 58 1.99 -10.51 -1.67
N LYS A 59 0.75 -10.48 -1.19
CA LYS A 59 0.33 -9.68 -0.03
C LYS A 59 1.20 -9.92 1.21
N ASP A 60 1.69 -11.14 1.41
CA ASP A 60 2.48 -11.47 2.60
C ASP A 60 3.74 -10.61 2.73
N LYS A 61 4.34 -10.21 1.61
CA LYS A 61 5.51 -9.34 1.62
C LYS A 61 5.19 -7.94 2.15
N PHE A 62 3.99 -7.44 1.86
CA PHE A 62 3.54 -6.15 2.39
C PHE A 62 3.15 -6.26 3.85
N PHE A 63 2.38 -7.29 4.22
CA PHE A 63 1.96 -7.49 5.61
C PHE A 63 3.15 -7.64 6.53
N LYS A 64 4.12 -8.44 6.15
CA LYS A 64 5.31 -8.66 6.98
C LYS A 64 6.09 -7.38 7.23
N LYS A 65 6.20 -6.51 6.23
CA LYS A 65 7.03 -5.30 6.32
C LYS A 65 6.29 -4.11 6.91
N TYR A 66 5.00 -3.95 6.63
CA TYR A 66 4.28 -2.71 6.91
C TYR A 66 3.10 -2.83 7.85
N HIS A 67 2.49 -4.01 7.99
CA HIS A 67 1.22 -4.10 8.71
C HIS A 67 1.35 -3.68 10.18
N LYS A 68 0.53 -2.70 10.57
CA LYS A 68 0.45 -2.16 11.94
C LYS A 68 1.73 -1.51 12.45
N ILE A 69 2.63 -1.07 11.56
CA ILE A 69 3.78 -0.30 11.99
C ILE A 69 3.44 1.19 12.02
N PHE A 70 4.20 1.93 12.83
CA PHE A 70 4.15 3.39 12.85
C PHE A 70 5.43 3.93 12.23
N ILE A 71 5.27 4.91 11.34
CA ILE A 71 6.39 5.72 10.86
C ILE A 71 6.06 7.13 11.32
N HIS A 72 6.88 7.65 12.27
CA HIS A 72 6.53 8.83 13.02
C HIS A 72 5.18 8.64 13.70
N ARG A 73 4.18 9.45 13.39
CA ARG A 73 2.84 9.33 13.99
C ARG A 73 1.80 8.71 13.06
N THR A 74 2.24 8.25 11.90
CA THR A 74 1.36 7.66 10.90
C THR A 74 1.37 6.14 11.04
N LYS A 75 0.20 5.55 11.26
CA LYS A 75 0.03 4.10 11.31
C LYS A 75 -0.21 3.56 9.91
N ILE A 76 0.51 2.50 9.55
CA ILE A 76 0.32 1.82 8.27
C ILE A 76 -0.47 0.55 8.52
N ILE A 77 -1.53 0.36 7.74
CA ILE A 77 -2.42 -0.79 7.85
C ILE A 77 -2.51 -1.46 6.49
N CYS A 78 -2.15 -2.74 6.42
CA CYS A 78 -2.35 -3.54 5.22
C CYS A 78 -3.73 -4.18 5.25
N ILE A 79 -4.42 -4.13 4.12
CA ILE A 79 -5.73 -4.75 3.94
C ILE A 79 -5.60 -5.78 2.82
N ASP A 80 -6.05 -7.00 3.08
CA ASP A 80 -6.12 -8.04 2.08
C ASP A 80 -7.40 -7.84 1.26
N GLU A 81 -7.26 -7.41 0.01
CA GLU A 81 -8.40 -7.23 -0.87
C GLU A 81 -8.85 -8.53 -1.54
N GLY A 82 -8.15 -9.64 -1.27
CA GLY A 82 -8.42 -10.91 -1.92
C GLY A 82 -8.02 -10.87 -3.39
N LYS A 83 -8.94 -11.26 -4.27
CA LYS A 83 -8.70 -11.17 -5.71
C LYS A 83 -8.66 -9.71 -6.14
N ALA A 84 -7.64 -9.33 -6.91
CA ALA A 84 -7.52 -7.98 -7.42
C ALA A 84 -8.69 -7.68 -8.38
N MET A 85 -9.44 -6.63 -8.09
CA MET A 85 -10.62 -6.23 -8.87
C MET A 85 -10.46 -4.85 -9.51
N GLY A 86 -9.21 -4.40 -9.66
CA GLY A 86 -8.93 -3.08 -10.17
C GLY A 86 -9.19 -1.99 -9.11
N THR A 87 -8.98 -0.74 -9.51
CA THR A 87 -9.08 0.41 -8.61
C THR A 87 -10.47 0.56 -7.99
N GLY A 88 -11.51 0.46 -8.80
CA GLY A 88 -12.89 0.59 -8.32
C GLY A 88 -13.27 -0.48 -7.33
N GLY A 89 -12.89 -1.73 -7.58
CA GLY A 89 -13.15 -2.84 -6.67
C GLY A 89 -12.43 -2.69 -5.34
N ALA A 90 -11.18 -2.23 -5.37
CA ALA A 90 -10.41 -1.99 -4.15
C ALA A 90 -11.08 -0.90 -3.29
N LEU A 91 -11.49 0.20 -3.89
CA LEU A 91 -12.17 1.28 -3.17
C LEU A 91 -13.50 0.83 -2.60
N PHE A 92 -14.25 0.01 -3.35
CA PHE A 92 -15.51 -0.56 -2.86
C PHE A 92 -15.29 -1.39 -1.59
N LYS A 93 -14.27 -2.22 -1.58
CA LYS A 93 -13.98 -3.08 -0.42
C LYS A 93 -13.57 -2.29 0.81
N ILE A 94 -12.84 -1.20 0.63
CA ILE A 94 -12.30 -0.43 1.75
C ILE A 94 -13.30 0.58 2.32
N ARG A 95 -14.33 0.97 1.57
CA ARG A 95 -15.26 2.03 1.97
C ARG A 95 -15.88 1.84 3.34
N ASN A 96 -16.08 0.59 3.77
CA ASN A 96 -16.67 0.28 5.07
C ASN A 96 -15.64 0.22 6.19
N LYS A 97 -14.35 0.22 5.86
CA LYS A 97 -13.26 0.13 6.84
C LYS A 97 -12.69 1.49 7.19
N ILE A 98 -12.87 2.48 6.33
CA ILE A 98 -12.41 3.84 6.56
C ILE A 98 -13.62 4.72 6.82
N LYS A 99 -13.72 5.22 8.04
CA LYS A 99 -14.84 6.07 8.45
C LYS A 99 -14.60 7.55 8.17
N ASN A 100 -13.34 7.92 7.97
CA ASN A 100 -12.96 9.29 7.67
C ASN A 100 -12.83 9.52 6.18
N ASN A 101 -12.77 10.77 5.76
CA ASN A 101 -12.46 11.10 4.38
C ASN A 101 -11.03 10.68 4.03
N PHE A 102 -10.87 10.21 2.82
CA PHE A 102 -9.56 9.80 2.32
C PHE A 102 -9.36 10.19 0.86
#